data_03dce1fc0ea8f90749c803ce4126964f
#
_entry.id   03dce1fc0ea8f90749c803ce4126964f
#
_cell.length_a   1.000
_cell.length_b   1.000
_cell.length_c   1.000
_cell.angle_alpha   90.00
_cell.angle_beta   90.00
_cell.angle_gamma   90.00
#
_symmetry.space_group_name_H-M   'P 1'
#
loop_
_entity.id
_entity.type
_entity.pdbx_description
1 polymer ?
#
loop_
_entity_poly.entity_id
_entity_poly.type
_entity_poly.pdbx_seq_one_letter_code
_entity_poly.pdbx_strand_id
1 'polypeptide(L)'
;MLTSLSNRLRVRRFRRNEVIMHQGDPGDSLHIVGAGAVKIVLPSAEGEEAIIATLRPGDFFGELALLDGAPRSATATALEPSETLILPRAVFFELLDSVPGLRDALLSGVAKELRRLTGHVEELHFLDLAGRLATRLARLAQEAEPNAEGEIHLSWPYTQSDLAAMIGGTRQSVNRLLSDLVDEGLVRIERDSLVIIDFEQLGRRGER
;
A
#
# COMPACT_ATOMS: atom_id res chain seq x y z
N MET A 1 -30.20 4.97 -7.72
CA MET A 1 -29.35 3.88 -7.19
C MET A 1 -28.11 4.40 -6.50
N LEU A 2 -27.28 5.26 -7.11
CA LEU A 2 -26.07 5.83 -6.48
C LEU A 2 -26.37 6.71 -5.23
N THR A 3 -27.46 7.47 -5.23
CA THR A 3 -27.87 8.34 -4.12
C THR A 3 -28.34 7.58 -2.87
N SER A 4 -28.84 6.35 -3.00
CA SER A 4 -29.22 5.52 -1.86
C SER A 4 -28.03 4.82 -1.21
N LEU A 5 -26.95 4.59 -1.97
CA LEU A 5 -25.69 4.05 -1.48
C LEU A 5 -24.91 5.07 -0.66
N SER A 6 -24.85 6.32 -1.10
CA SER A 6 -24.12 7.39 -0.38
C SER A 6 -24.63 7.60 1.04
N ASN A 7 -25.93 7.40 1.29
CA ASN A 7 -26.54 7.53 2.63
C ASN A 7 -26.27 6.34 3.56
N ARG A 8 -25.72 5.23 3.03
CA ARG A 8 -25.41 4.00 3.79
C ARG A 8 -23.91 3.84 4.07
N LEU A 9 -23.07 4.64 3.41
CA LEU A 9 -21.64 4.73 3.62
C LEU A 9 -21.36 5.78 4.69
N ARG A 10 -20.47 5.46 5.61
CA ARG A 10 -19.97 6.41 6.60
C ARG A 10 -18.58 6.86 6.18
N VAL A 11 -18.40 8.17 6.05
CA VAL A 11 -17.07 8.76 5.82
C VAL A 11 -16.38 8.90 7.17
N ARG A 12 -15.13 8.43 7.27
CA ARG A 12 -14.27 8.65 8.43
C ARG A 12 -12.93 9.19 7.97
N ARG A 13 -12.43 10.20 8.69
CA ARG A 13 -11.15 10.86 8.47
C ARG A 13 -10.15 10.40 9.51
N PHE A 14 -8.92 10.22 9.07
CA PHE A 14 -7.81 9.77 9.89
C PHE A 14 -6.64 10.72 9.72
N ARG A 15 -5.95 11.01 10.83
CA ARG A 15 -4.70 11.75 10.81
C ARG A 15 -3.57 10.83 10.39
N ARG A 16 -2.46 11.40 9.93
CA ARG A 16 -1.23 10.65 9.70
C ARG A 16 -0.86 9.81 10.92
N ASN A 17 -0.50 8.54 10.70
CA ASN A 17 -0.17 7.53 11.70
C ASN A 17 -1.33 7.11 12.62
N GLU A 18 -2.56 7.51 12.34
CA GLU A 18 -3.73 7.03 13.07
C GLU A 18 -4.08 5.61 12.60
N VAL A 19 -4.25 4.69 13.57
CA VAL A 19 -4.67 3.32 13.29
C VAL A 19 -6.16 3.30 12.96
N ILE A 20 -6.49 2.64 11.86
CA ILE A 20 -7.87 2.48 11.36
C ILE A 20 -8.49 1.22 11.95
N MET A 21 -7.74 0.12 11.98
CA MET A 21 -8.09 -1.17 12.60
C MET A 21 -6.83 -1.92 13.00
N HIS A 22 -6.90 -2.76 14.02
CA HIS A 22 -5.80 -3.61 14.44
C HIS A 22 -5.95 -5.04 13.91
N GLN A 23 -4.83 -5.70 13.66
CA GLN A 23 -4.80 -7.15 13.47
C GLN A 23 -5.44 -7.85 14.68
N GLY A 24 -6.27 -8.85 14.42
CA GLY A 24 -6.98 -9.60 15.46
C GLY A 24 -8.31 -8.98 15.89
N ASP A 25 -8.62 -7.74 15.53
CA ASP A 25 -9.94 -7.14 15.82
C ASP A 25 -11.07 -7.91 15.10
N PRO A 26 -12.29 -7.91 15.64
CA PRO A 26 -13.46 -8.39 14.92
C PRO A 26 -13.69 -7.58 13.63
N GLY A 27 -14.03 -8.26 12.52
CA GLY A 27 -14.31 -7.63 11.24
C GLY A 27 -15.80 -7.46 10.97
N ASP A 28 -16.31 -6.23 11.01
CA ASP A 28 -17.71 -5.88 10.79
C ASP A 28 -17.95 -4.93 9.60
N SER A 29 -16.90 -4.50 8.94
CA SER A 29 -16.94 -3.50 7.87
C SER A 29 -15.81 -3.67 6.86
N LEU A 30 -16.05 -3.21 5.64
CA LEU A 30 -15.05 -2.97 4.60
C LEU A 30 -14.77 -1.47 4.54
N HIS A 31 -13.55 -1.10 4.26
CA HIS A 31 -13.13 0.28 4.04
C HIS A 31 -12.69 0.46 2.60
N ILE A 32 -13.11 1.56 1.97
CA ILE A 32 -12.64 2.01 0.65
C ILE A 32 -11.88 3.29 0.88
N VAL A 33 -10.66 3.40 0.37
CA VAL A 33 -9.86 4.62 0.45
C VAL A 33 -10.49 5.66 -0.47
N GLY A 34 -10.92 6.78 0.10
CA GLY A 34 -11.48 7.92 -0.63
C GLY A 34 -10.46 9.01 -0.92
N ALA A 35 -9.53 9.23 0.01
CA ALA A 35 -8.42 10.19 -0.13
C ALA A 35 -7.24 9.77 0.74
N GLY A 36 -6.05 10.24 0.39
CA GLY A 36 -4.81 9.93 1.10
C GLY A 36 -4.25 8.55 0.79
N ALA A 37 -3.54 7.96 1.77
CA ALA A 37 -2.91 6.66 1.64
C ALA A 37 -2.97 5.87 2.96
N VAL A 38 -3.16 4.56 2.86
CA VAL A 38 -3.24 3.64 4.00
C VAL A 38 -2.19 2.56 3.85
N LYS A 39 -1.38 2.32 4.89
CA LYS A 39 -0.46 1.19 4.94
C LYS A 39 -1.11 0.00 5.65
N ILE A 40 -0.91 -1.19 5.11
CA ILE A 40 -1.30 -2.46 5.71
C ILE A 40 -0.05 -3.10 6.32
N VAL A 41 -0.12 -3.39 7.60
CA VAL A 41 1.04 -3.71 8.44
C VAL A 41 0.82 -5.03 9.17
N LEU A 42 1.87 -5.86 9.18
CA LEU A 42 1.97 -7.02 10.06
C LEU A 42 2.94 -6.67 11.19
N PRO A 43 2.46 -6.56 12.45
CA PRO A 43 3.35 -6.36 13.59
C PRO A 43 4.03 -7.67 13.98
N SER A 44 5.33 -7.61 14.34
CA SER A 44 6.04 -8.71 14.95
C SER A 44 5.82 -8.75 16.47
N ALA A 45 6.21 -9.87 17.10
CA ALA A 45 6.18 -10.00 18.56
C ALA A 45 7.14 -9.03 19.27
N GLU A 46 8.21 -8.62 18.57
CA GLU A 46 9.24 -7.69 19.04
C GLU A 46 8.85 -6.21 18.81
N GLY A 47 7.69 -5.94 18.20
CA GLY A 47 7.19 -4.60 17.91
C GLY A 47 7.74 -3.99 16.61
N GLU A 48 8.40 -4.79 15.78
CA GLU A 48 8.73 -4.39 14.41
C GLU A 48 7.50 -4.47 13.51
N GLU A 49 7.49 -3.70 12.44
CA GLU A 49 6.40 -3.67 11.47
C GLU A 49 6.90 -4.13 10.09
N ALA A 50 6.13 -5.00 9.43
CA ALA A 50 6.29 -5.26 8.00
C ALA A 50 5.13 -4.62 7.23
N ILE A 51 5.43 -3.68 6.32
CA ILE A 51 4.43 -3.06 5.45
C ILE A 51 4.23 -3.96 4.24
N ILE A 52 3.09 -4.65 4.21
CA ILE A 52 2.77 -5.58 3.13
C ILE A 52 2.01 -4.93 1.98
N ALA A 53 1.32 -3.80 2.21
CA ALA A 53 0.62 -3.02 1.18
C ALA A 53 0.64 -1.53 1.47
N THR A 54 0.52 -0.72 0.41
CA THR A 54 0.08 0.67 0.47
C THR A 54 -1.11 0.82 -0.45
N LEU A 55 -2.22 1.31 0.11
CA LEU A 55 -3.49 1.47 -0.57
C LEU A 55 -3.73 2.94 -0.90
N ARG A 56 -4.29 3.21 -2.07
CA ARG A 56 -4.56 4.52 -2.63
C ARG A 56 -6.08 4.73 -2.85
N PRO A 57 -6.55 5.92 -3.21
CA PRO A 57 -7.95 6.13 -3.54
C PRO A 57 -8.47 5.14 -4.59
N GLY A 58 -9.61 4.49 -4.25
CA GLY A 58 -10.20 3.42 -5.04
C GLY A 58 -9.88 2.00 -4.56
N ASP A 59 -8.79 1.81 -3.81
CA ASP A 59 -8.49 0.53 -3.17
C ASP A 59 -9.40 0.28 -1.96
N PHE A 60 -9.55 -0.99 -1.60
CA PHE A 60 -10.35 -1.40 -0.45
C PHE A 60 -9.57 -2.36 0.46
N PHE A 61 -9.99 -2.46 1.73
CA PHE A 61 -9.38 -3.35 2.72
C PHE A 61 -10.38 -3.77 3.80
N GLY A 62 -10.02 -4.85 4.53
CA GLY A 62 -10.86 -5.41 5.57
C GLY A 62 -11.93 -6.39 5.06
N GLU A 63 -11.91 -6.71 3.77
CA GLU A 63 -12.80 -7.65 3.10
C GLU A 63 -12.63 -9.09 3.61
N LEU A 64 -11.40 -9.51 3.91
CA LEU A 64 -11.12 -10.90 4.31
C LEU A 64 -11.96 -11.31 5.51
N ALA A 65 -11.96 -10.50 6.57
CA ALA A 65 -12.76 -10.75 7.76
C ALA A 65 -14.29 -10.78 7.50
N LEU A 66 -14.76 -10.12 6.43
CA LEU A 66 -16.15 -10.22 6.01
C LEU A 66 -16.42 -11.52 5.26
N LEU A 67 -15.47 -11.96 4.43
CA LEU A 67 -15.63 -13.11 3.55
C LEU A 67 -15.51 -14.45 4.31
N ASP A 68 -14.52 -14.57 5.20
CA ASP A 68 -14.21 -15.82 5.92
C ASP A 68 -14.68 -15.84 7.37
N GLY A 69 -15.09 -14.69 7.92
CA GLY A 69 -15.54 -14.56 9.32
C GLY A 69 -14.40 -14.60 10.34
N ALA A 70 -13.14 -14.65 9.89
CA ALA A 70 -11.96 -14.59 10.77
C ALA A 70 -11.73 -13.16 11.29
N PRO A 71 -10.91 -12.96 12.34
CA PRO A 71 -10.46 -11.63 12.74
C PRO A 71 -9.68 -10.90 11.64
N ARG A 72 -9.48 -9.58 11.79
CA ARG A 72 -8.65 -8.78 10.87
C ARG A 72 -7.27 -9.40 10.68
N SER A 73 -6.88 -9.64 9.44
CA SER A 73 -5.62 -10.31 9.09
C SER A 73 -4.38 -9.43 9.28
N ALA A 74 -4.56 -8.11 9.30
CA ALA A 74 -3.48 -7.12 9.41
C ALA A 74 -3.98 -5.84 10.08
N THR A 75 -3.04 -5.00 10.54
CA THR A 75 -3.29 -3.64 11.00
C THR A 75 -3.32 -2.69 9.80
N ALA A 76 -4.29 -1.78 9.76
CA ALA A 76 -4.35 -0.70 8.77
C ALA A 76 -4.10 0.65 9.46
N THR A 77 -3.16 1.44 8.92
CA THR A 77 -2.75 2.73 9.48
C THR A 77 -2.69 3.79 8.37
N ALA A 78 -3.20 4.97 8.65
CA ALA A 78 -3.13 6.10 7.72
C ALA A 78 -1.68 6.56 7.55
N LEU A 79 -1.15 6.52 6.33
CA LEU A 79 0.22 6.93 6.01
C LEU A 79 0.36 8.46 5.91
N GLU A 80 -0.74 9.12 5.55
CA GLU A 80 -0.94 10.57 5.49
C GLU A 80 -2.38 10.90 5.91
N PRO A 81 -2.80 12.17 6.02
CA PRO A 81 -4.19 12.49 6.24
C PRO A 81 -5.09 11.81 5.21
N SER A 82 -5.97 10.92 5.68
CA SER A 82 -6.71 10.01 4.82
C SER A 82 -8.21 10.03 5.13
N GLU A 83 -9.01 9.68 4.15
CA GLU A 83 -10.44 9.50 4.27
C GLU A 83 -10.84 8.13 3.77
N THR A 84 -11.66 7.39 4.52
CA THR A 84 -12.24 6.12 4.07
C THR A 84 -13.76 6.16 4.10
N LEU A 85 -14.35 5.45 3.15
CA LEU A 85 -15.77 5.11 3.11
C LEU A 85 -15.95 3.76 3.79
N ILE A 86 -16.71 3.73 4.87
CA ILE A 86 -16.97 2.51 5.65
C ILE A 86 -18.26 1.87 5.17
N LEU A 87 -18.15 0.62 4.74
CA LEU A 87 -19.27 -0.20 4.30
C LEU A 87 -19.53 -1.30 5.34
N PRO A 88 -20.62 -1.22 6.12
CA PRO A 88 -20.96 -2.23 7.11
C PRO A 88 -21.21 -3.61 6.49
N ARG A 89 -20.94 -4.69 7.22
CA ARG A 89 -21.09 -6.09 6.77
C ARG A 89 -22.43 -6.37 6.09
N ALA A 90 -23.54 -5.96 6.69
CA ALA A 90 -24.88 -6.21 6.14
C ALA A 90 -25.07 -5.54 4.78
N VAL A 91 -24.59 -4.29 4.63
CA VAL A 91 -24.67 -3.54 3.37
C VAL A 91 -23.74 -4.13 2.32
N PHE A 92 -22.55 -4.59 2.71
CA PHE A 92 -21.61 -5.27 1.81
C PHE A 92 -22.24 -6.50 1.15
N PHE A 93 -22.85 -7.40 1.92
CA PHE A 93 -23.49 -8.60 1.37
C PHE A 93 -24.71 -8.29 0.54
N GLU A 94 -25.57 -7.34 0.98
CA GLU A 94 -26.70 -6.87 0.19
C GLU A 94 -26.27 -6.35 -1.20
N LEU A 95 -25.15 -5.59 -1.25
CA LEU A 95 -24.61 -5.09 -2.51
C LEU A 95 -24.05 -6.21 -3.38
N LEU A 96 -23.34 -7.18 -2.79
CA LEU A 96 -22.86 -8.36 -3.51
C LEU A 96 -24.02 -9.15 -4.16
N ASP A 97 -25.19 -9.18 -3.53
CA ASP A 97 -26.36 -9.88 -4.04
C ASP A 97 -27.14 -9.06 -5.07
N SER A 98 -27.14 -7.73 -4.94
CA SER A 98 -28.02 -6.86 -5.74
C SER A 98 -27.32 -6.15 -6.90
N VAL A 99 -25.98 -6.00 -6.86
CA VAL A 99 -25.25 -5.27 -7.90
C VAL A 99 -24.53 -6.26 -8.84
N PRO A 100 -24.98 -6.37 -10.10
CA PRO A 100 -24.31 -7.22 -11.08
C PRO A 100 -22.84 -6.84 -11.26
N GLY A 101 -21.96 -7.84 -11.32
CA GLY A 101 -20.52 -7.65 -11.53
C GLY A 101 -19.72 -7.25 -10.28
N LEU A 102 -20.34 -6.92 -9.14
CA LEU A 102 -19.60 -6.55 -7.93
C LEU A 102 -18.84 -7.75 -7.35
N ARG A 103 -19.40 -8.95 -7.43
CA ARG A 103 -18.70 -10.19 -7.03
C ARG A 103 -17.45 -10.44 -7.87
N ASP A 104 -17.57 -10.26 -9.19
CA ASP A 104 -16.43 -10.44 -10.11
C ASP A 104 -15.36 -9.37 -9.86
N ALA A 105 -15.74 -8.13 -9.59
CA ALA A 105 -14.81 -7.05 -9.23
C ALA A 105 -14.09 -7.37 -7.91
N LEU A 106 -14.81 -7.86 -6.89
CA LEU A 106 -14.24 -8.27 -5.61
C LEU A 106 -13.24 -9.42 -5.80
N LEU A 107 -13.63 -10.49 -6.52
CA LEU A 107 -12.76 -11.63 -6.81
C LEU A 107 -11.51 -11.21 -7.59
N SER A 108 -11.66 -10.30 -8.55
CA SER A 108 -10.54 -9.74 -9.31
C SER A 108 -9.60 -8.94 -8.40
N GLY A 109 -10.15 -8.16 -7.45
CA GLY A 109 -9.38 -7.43 -6.46
C GLY A 109 -8.58 -8.36 -5.55
N VAL A 110 -9.21 -9.41 -5.01
CA VAL A 110 -8.54 -10.43 -4.16
C VAL A 110 -7.48 -11.19 -4.95
N ALA A 111 -7.74 -11.54 -6.21
CA ALA A 111 -6.76 -12.19 -7.08
C ALA A 111 -5.55 -11.29 -7.38
N LYS A 112 -5.77 -9.97 -7.57
CA LYS A 112 -4.69 -8.98 -7.74
C LYS A 112 -3.83 -8.91 -6.47
N GLU A 113 -4.47 -8.89 -5.30
CA GLU A 113 -3.78 -8.84 -4.02
C GLU A 113 -2.95 -10.12 -3.78
N LEU A 114 -3.50 -11.30 -4.09
CA LEU A 114 -2.76 -12.56 -4.00
C LEU A 114 -1.52 -12.56 -4.89
N ARG A 115 -1.64 -12.10 -6.15
CA ARG A 115 -0.49 -11.96 -7.07
C ARG A 115 0.56 -11.00 -6.53
N ARG A 116 0.13 -9.88 -5.94
CA ARG A 116 1.02 -8.91 -5.32
C ARG A 116 1.81 -9.51 -4.15
N LEU A 117 1.14 -10.28 -3.29
CA LEU A 117 1.78 -10.99 -2.17
C LEU A 117 2.73 -12.08 -2.67
N THR A 118 2.36 -12.84 -3.71
CA THR A 118 3.26 -13.82 -4.35
C THR A 118 4.53 -13.16 -4.85
N GLY A 119 4.43 -12.04 -5.57
CA GLY A 119 5.59 -11.28 -6.02
C GLY A 119 6.43 -10.73 -4.87
N HIS A 120 5.81 -10.32 -3.75
CA HIS A 120 6.57 -9.89 -2.57
C HIS A 120 7.36 -11.04 -1.93
N VAL A 121 6.78 -12.25 -1.86
CA VAL A 121 7.49 -13.45 -1.40
C VAL A 121 8.68 -13.77 -2.32
N GLU A 122 8.50 -13.65 -3.64
CA GLU A 122 9.55 -13.85 -4.63
C GLU A 122 10.71 -12.85 -4.42
N GLU A 123 10.41 -11.56 -4.22
CA GLU A 123 11.41 -10.53 -3.91
C GLU A 123 12.21 -10.86 -2.64
N LEU A 124 11.52 -11.28 -1.57
CA LEU A 124 12.17 -11.65 -0.31
C LEU A 124 13.11 -12.86 -0.45
N HIS A 125 12.84 -13.75 -1.41
CA HIS A 125 13.63 -14.96 -1.63
C HIS A 125 14.82 -14.75 -2.57
N PHE A 126 14.64 -13.97 -3.63
CA PHE A 126 15.57 -13.91 -4.74
C PHE A 126 16.34 -12.60 -4.85
N LEU A 127 15.86 -11.51 -4.25
CA LEU A 127 16.53 -10.22 -4.30
C LEU A 127 17.27 -9.92 -3.00
N ASP A 128 18.44 -9.30 -3.12
CA ASP A 128 19.10 -8.68 -1.98
C ASP A 128 18.37 -7.40 -1.54
N LEU A 129 18.80 -6.77 -0.46
CA LEU A 129 18.13 -5.61 0.09
C LEU A 129 18.17 -4.40 -0.87
N ALA A 130 19.23 -4.25 -1.66
CA ALA A 130 19.37 -3.18 -2.66
C ALA A 130 18.41 -3.40 -3.83
N GLY A 131 18.31 -4.63 -4.32
CA GLY A 131 17.36 -5.04 -5.36
C GLY A 131 15.91 -4.81 -4.91
N ARG A 132 15.56 -5.20 -3.66
CA ARG A 132 14.22 -4.96 -3.11
C ARG A 132 13.88 -3.47 -3.04
N LEU A 133 14.84 -2.63 -2.61
CA LEU A 133 14.65 -1.17 -2.58
C LEU A 133 14.42 -0.62 -3.99
N ALA A 134 15.26 -0.99 -4.95
CA ALA A 134 15.15 -0.55 -6.35
C ALA A 134 13.81 -0.98 -6.97
N THR A 135 13.42 -2.25 -6.80
CA THR A 135 12.12 -2.78 -7.26
C THR A 135 10.95 -2.02 -6.62
N ARG A 136 11.04 -1.72 -5.31
CA ARG A 136 9.98 -0.97 -4.63
C ARG A 136 9.84 0.45 -5.15
N LEU A 137 10.96 1.15 -5.37
CA LEU A 137 10.96 2.50 -5.95
C LEU A 137 10.42 2.49 -7.38
N ALA A 138 10.85 1.53 -8.20
CA ALA A 138 10.38 1.38 -9.57
C ALA A 138 8.86 1.13 -9.65
N ARG A 139 8.29 0.31 -8.74
CA ARG A 139 6.83 0.10 -8.68
C ARG A 139 6.06 1.36 -8.30
N LEU A 140 6.56 2.14 -7.34
CA LEU A 140 5.94 3.41 -6.98
C LEU A 140 5.98 4.40 -8.16
N ALA A 141 7.01 4.32 -9.00
CA ALA A 141 7.17 5.15 -10.18
C ALA A 141 6.20 4.79 -11.33
N GLN A 142 5.80 3.52 -11.43
CA GLN A 142 4.86 3.07 -12.49
C GLN A 142 3.49 3.74 -12.41
N GLU A 143 3.13 4.29 -11.24
CA GLU A 143 1.87 4.99 -11.02
C GLU A 143 1.95 6.49 -11.35
N ALA A 144 3.13 7.01 -11.72
CA ALA A 144 3.39 8.42 -12.00
C ALA A 144 3.87 8.61 -13.45
N GLU A 145 3.51 9.75 -14.04
CA GLU A 145 3.97 10.10 -15.39
C GLU A 145 5.32 10.83 -15.31
N PRO A 146 6.26 10.54 -16.23
CA PRO A 146 7.51 11.26 -16.32
C PRO A 146 7.26 12.73 -16.78
N ASN A 147 8.10 13.65 -16.30
CA ASN A 147 8.11 15.03 -16.78
C ASN A 147 8.75 15.14 -18.19
N ALA A 148 8.87 16.36 -18.71
CA ALA A 148 9.47 16.64 -20.04
C ALA A 148 10.96 16.22 -20.15
N GLU A 149 11.65 16.07 -19.02
CA GLU A 149 13.06 15.64 -18.92
C GLU A 149 13.19 14.14 -18.74
N GLY A 150 12.06 13.41 -18.63
CA GLY A 150 12.02 11.96 -18.37
C GLY A 150 12.13 11.58 -16.90
N GLU A 151 12.22 12.55 -15.98
CA GLU A 151 12.25 12.32 -14.54
C GLU A 151 10.86 12.01 -13.98
N ILE A 152 10.77 11.11 -13.00
CA ILE A 152 9.51 10.74 -12.35
C ILE A 152 9.50 11.30 -10.92
N HIS A 153 8.59 12.24 -10.67
CA HIS A 153 8.41 12.86 -9.36
C HIS A 153 7.40 12.07 -8.53
N LEU A 154 7.87 11.45 -7.46
CA LEU A 154 7.04 10.70 -6.53
C LEU A 154 6.68 11.58 -5.33
N SER A 155 5.38 11.78 -5.07
CA SER A 155 4.93 12.25 -3.75
C SER A 155 5.39 11.27 -2.68
N TRP A 156 6.11 11.75 -1.67
CA TRP A 156 6.85 10.92 -0.76
C TRP A 156 6.32 10.98 0.67
N PRO A 157 5.22 10.29 0.99
CA PRO A 157 4.68 10.26 2.35
C PRO A 157 5.44 9.31 3.28
N TYR A 158 6.40 8.54 2.74
CA TYR A 158 7.11 7.50 3.47
C TYR A 158 8.28 8.03 4.28
N THR A 159 8.44 7.52 5.49
CA THR A 159 9.68 7.66 6.27
C THR A 159 10.67 6.58 5.84
N GLN A 160 11.95 6.75 6.21
CA GLN A 160 12.96 5.71 6.00
C GLN A 160 12.65 4.41 6.79
N SER A 161 11.93 4.54 7.91
CA SER A 161 11.42 3.38 8.65
C SER A 161 10.30 2.67 7.89
N ASP A 162 9.41 3.41 7.21
CA ASP A 162 8.41 2.78 6.35
C ASP A 162 9.05 2.02 5.18
N LEU A 163 10.08 2.60 4.54
CA LEU A 163 10.85 1.89 3.51
C LEU A 163 11.52 0.63 4.05
N ALA A 164 12.12 0.73 5.22
CA ALA A 164 12.74 -0.42 5.88
C ALA A 164 11.71 -1.53 6.12
N ALA A 165 10.53 -1.16 6.64
CA ALA A 165 9.42 -2.07 6.87
C ALA A 165 8.86 -2.69 5.57
N MET A 166 8.95 -1.99 4.42
CA MET A 166 8.52 -2.49 3.11
C MET A 166 9.46 -3.53 2.52
N ILE A 167 10.78 -3.37 2.73
CA ILE A 167 11.80 -4.22 2.09
C ILE A 167 12.41 -5.26 3.03
N GLY A 168 11.99 -5.29 4.31
CA GLY A 168 12.51 -6.22 5.32
C GLY A 168 13.95 -5.87 5.72
N GLY A 169 14.26 -4.58 5.87
CA GLY A 169 15.56 -4.06 6.27
C GLY A 169 15.52 -3.21 7.52
N THR A 170 16.65 -2.61 7.88
CA THR A 170 16.74 -1.61 8.95
C THR A 170 16.73 -0.19 8.36
N ARG A 171 16.27 0.81 9.14
CA ARG A 171 16.38 2.22 8.76
C ARG A 171 17.81 2.61 8.35
N GLN A 172 18.81 2.09 9.05
CA GLN A 172 20.20 2.37 8.75
C GLN A 172 20.64 1.80 7.40
N SER A 173 20.22 0.56 7.10
CA SER A 173 20.49 -0.05 5.79
C SER A 173 19.82 0.72 4.65
N VAL A 174 18.56 1.14 4.83
CA VAL A 174 17.82 1.96 3.84
C VAL A 174 18.53 3.29 3.59
N ASN A 175 18.99 3.98 4.65
CA ASN A 175 19.72 5.23 4.49
C ASN A 175 20.95 5.07 3.61
N ARG A 176 21.77 4.02 3.88
CA ARG A 176 22.96 3.74 3.08
C ARG A 176 22.59 3.47 1.63
N LEU A 177 21.62 2.58 1.38
CA LEU A 177 21.20 2.24 0.03
C LEU A 177 20.61 3.41 -0.75
N LEU A 178 19.85 4.31 -0.08
CA LEU A 178 19.37 5.53 -0.71
C LEU A 178 20.53 6.47 -1.07
N SER A 179 21.55 6.60 -0.20
CA SER A 179 22.76 7.38 -0.53
C SER A 179 23.49 6.80 -1.73
N ASP A 180 23.64 5.46 -1.79
CA ASP A 180 24.27 4.79 -2.94
C ASP A 180 23.51 5.10 -4.25
N LEU A 181 22.17 5.06 -4.24
CA LEU A 181 21.35 5.40 -5.40
C LEU A 181 21.44 6.89 -5.82
N VAL A 182 21.63 7.79 -4.83
CA VAL A 182 21.86 9.23 -5.10
C VAL A 182 23.24 9.43 -5.71
N ASP A 183 24.29 8.80 -5.16
CA ASP A 183 25.65 8.89 -5.64
C ASP A 183 25.81 8.30 -7.06
N GLU A 184 25.02 7.29 -7.39
CA GLU A 184 24.92 6.71 -8.75
C GLU A 184 24.08 7.58 -9.72
N GLY A 185 23.43 8.65 -9.22
CA GLY A 185 22.60 9.54 -10.03
C GLY A 185 21.27 8.92 -10.47
N LEU A 186 20.81 7.85 -9.82
CA LEU A 186 19.56 7.17 -10.17
C LEU A 186 18.35 7.83 -9.55
N VAL A 187 18.52 8.44 -8.37
CA VAL A 187 17.46 9.14 -7.65
C VAL A 187 17.96 10.45 -7.07
N ARG A 188 17.05 11.38 -6.81
CA ARG A 188 17.28 12.61 -6.07
C ARG A 188 16.25 12.70 -4.96
N ILE A 189 16.70 12.95 -3.72
CA ILE A 189 15.81 13.10 -2.57
C ILE A 189 15.59 14.59 -2.34
N GLU A 190 14.34 15.01 -2.32
CA GLU A 190 13.88 16.35 -2.02
C GLU A 190 13.14 16.35 -0.68
N ARG A 191 12.70 17.54 -0.22
CA ARG A 191 12.08 17.67 1.11
C ARG A 191 10.84 16.80 1.29
N ASP A 192 9.93 16.80 0.29
CA ASP A 192 8.64 16.12 0.34
C ASP A 192 8.42 15.22 -0.90
N SER A 193 9.49 14.97 -1.67
CA SER A 193 9.45 14.16 -2.88
C SER A 193 10.72 13.33 -3.05
N LEU A 194 10.60 12.25 -3.81
CA LEU A 194 11.71 11.50 -4.35
C LEU A 194 11.61 11.54 -5.87
N VAL A 195 12.67 11.96 -6.54
CA VAL A 195 12.73 12.03 -8.00
C VAL A 195 13.54 10.85 -8.50
N ILE A 196 12.97 10.06 -9.40
CA ILE A 196 13.69 9.03 -10.14
C ILE A 196 14.22 9.67 -11.41
N ILE A 197 15.54 9.66 -11.57
CA ILE A 197 16.26 10.29 -12.67
C ILE A 197 16.41 9.30 -13.83
N ASP A 198 16.77 8.05 -13.53
CA ASP A 198 16.92 6.97 -14.52
C ASP A 198 16.09 5.75 -14.10
N PHE A 199 14.87 5.69 -14.63
CA PHE A 199 13.93 4.62 -14.33
C PHE A 199 14.39 3.25 -14.89
N GLU A 200 15.03 3.26 -16.08
CA GLU A 200 15.46 2.01 -16.71
C GLU A 200 16.62 1.37 -15.94
N GLN A 201 17.60 2.17 -15.55
CA GLN A 201 18.75 1.69 -14.78
C GLN A 201 18.35 1.27 -13.36
N LEU A 202 17.40 2.00 -12.74
CA LEU A 202 16.83 1.61 -11.45
C LEU A 202 16.12 0.24 -11.55
N GLY A 203 15.37 -0.01 -12.62
CA GLY A 203 14.72 -1.30 -12.89
C GLY A 203 15.72 -2.45 -13.01
N ARG A 204 16.80 -2.27 -13.77
CA ARG A 204 17.88 -3.27 -13.90
C ARG A 204 18.58 -3.61 -12.58
N ARG A 205 18.63 -2.66 -11.64
CA ARG A 205 19.17 -2.90 -10.32
C ARG A 205 18.23 -3.73 -9.45
N GLY A 206 16.93 -3.65 -9.71
CA GLY A 206 15.90 -4.48 -9.08
C GLY A 206 15.88 -5.95 -9.55
N GLU A 207 16.61 -6.28 -10.61
CA GLU A 207 16.69 -7.65 -11.16
C GLU A 207 17.89 -8.45 -10.63
N ARG A 208 18.72 -7.87 -9.79
CA ARG A 208 19.93 -8.48 -9.19
C ARG A 208 19.67 -8.86 -7.74
#